data_4dca4f4a078e00954fe950e737243d2b
#
_entry.id   4dca4f4a078e00954fe950e737243d2b
#
_cell.length_a   1.000
_cell.length_b   1.000
_cell.length_c   1.000
_cell.angle_alpha   90.00
_cell.angle_beta   90.00
_cell.angle_gamma   90.00
#
_symmetry.space_group_name_H-M   'P 1'
#
loop_
_entity.id
_entity.type
_entity.pdbx_description
1 polymer ?
#
loop_
_entity_poly.entity_id
_entity_poly.type
_entity_poly.pdbx_seq_one_letter_code
_entity_poly.pdbx_strand_id
1 'polypeptide(L)'
;MAPPPLLLGHRGARSSTGIPENSFASFDLALEHGCDGFEFDIRLAACGTAVVCHDPKVGKTTIARARAKQLPQLPRLNDVIQRYGHRAFLNIELKVKDLEAEVLAALGEFPPTQGYVVSSFIPDVVMDLEARSSSVAIGIICETAAQLARWRLLPVDYVIPHQSLVDQLLVHDIHDSGLRILVWTVNDTESMLRMANWGVDGIISDETERLVHTLS
;
A
#
# COMPACT_ATOMS: atom_id res chain seq x y z
N MET A 1 14.55 18.99 -11.76
CA MET A 1 14.14 18.57 -10.41
C MET A 1 13.29 17.33 -10.58
N ALA A 2 13.48 16.32 -9.72
CA ALA A 2 12.57 15.18 -9.68
C ALA A 2 11.14 15.67 -9.34
N PRO A 3 10.08 14.97 -9.78
CA PRO A 3 8.73 15.29 -9.35
C PRO A 3 8.60 15.14 -7.82
N PRO A 4 7.66 15.84 -7.18
CA PRO A 4 7.41 15.63 -5.75
C PRO A 4 6.97 14.19 -5.48
N PRO A 5 7.28 13.62 -4.30
CA PRO A 5 6.84 12.28 -3.95
C PRO A 5 5.32 12.22 -3.77
N LEU A 6 4.72 11.06 -4.05
CA LEU A 6 3.34 10.77 -3.66
C LEU A 6 3.22 10.77 -2.13
N LEU A 7 2.21 11.45 -1.60
CA LEU A 7 1.90 11.52 -0.18
C LEU A 7 0.78 10.52 0.13
N LEU A 8 1.10 9.44 0.83
CA LEU A 8 0.18 8.32 1.04
C LEU A 8 -0.11 8.11 2.52
N GLY A 9 -1.40 8.00 2.87
CA GLY A 9 -1.82 7.63 4.21
C GLY A 9 -1.65 6.12 4.45
N HIS A 10 -0.94 5.71 5.53
CA HIS A 10 -0.81 4.32 5.95
C HIS A 10 -2.11 3.83 6.57
N ARG A 11 -2.79 2.89 5.91
CA ARG A 11 -4.16 2.43 6.27
C ARG A 11 -5.16 3.61 6.34
N GLY A 12 -4.94 4.62 5.51
CA GLY A 12 -5.59 5.92 5.59
C GLY A 12 -4.93 6.84 6.61
N ALA A 13 -5.69 7.69 7.31
CA ALA A 13 -5.21 8.59 8.36
C ALA A 13 -5.14 7.84 9.72
N ARG A 14 -4.18 6.91 9.85
CA ARG A 14 -4.09 5.95 10.96
C ARG A 14 -3.89 6.57 12.33
N SER A 15 -3.14 7.66 12.45
CA SER A 15 -2.89 8.31 13.73
C SER A 15 -4.09 9.09 14.28
N SER A 16 -5.16 9.24 13.50
CA SER A 16 -6.32 10.07 13.89
C SER A 16 -7.15 9.39 14.98
N THR A 17 -7.25 10.07 16.12
CA THR A 17 -7.98 9.55 17.29
C THR A 17 -9.46 9.33 16.98
N GLY A 18 -9.95 8.13 17.30
CA GLY A 18 -11.38 7.78 17.15
C GLY A 18 -11.79 7.33 15.76
N ILE A 19 -10.89 7.34 14.78
CA ILE A 19 -11.15 6.84 13.43
C ILE A 19 -10.41 5.51 13.24
N PRO A 20 -11.11 4.40 12.97
CA PRO A 20 -10.46 3.10 12.75
C PRO A 20 -9.60 3.13 11.48
N GLU A 21 -8.37 2.61 11.56
CA GLU A 21 -7.55 2.33 10.38
C GLU A 21 -8.27 1.40 9.40
N ASN A 22 -7.87 1.38 8.14
CA ASN A 22 -8.44 0.49 7.12
C ASN A 22 -9.98 0.63 6.99
N SER A 23 -10.49 1.85 7.13
CA SER A 23 -11.92 2.19 7.03
C SER A 23 -12.15 3.30 6.01
N PHE A 24 -13.37 3.41 5.50
CA PHE A 24 -13.74 4.50 4.60
C PHE A 24 -13.52 5.88 5.24
N ALA A 25 -13.79 6.01 6.54
CA ALA A 25 -13.56 7.27 7.26
C ALA A 25 -12.07 7.64 7.32
N SER A 26 -11.19 6.64 7.53
CA SER A 26 -9.74 6.84 7.54
C SER A 26 -9.20 7.21 6.14
N PHE A 27 -9.74 6.60 5.09
CA PHE A 27 -9.37 6.91 3.70
C PHE A 27 -9.86 8.30 3.28
N ASP A 28 -11.11 8.65 3.59
CA ASP A 28 -11.65 9.97 3.31
C ASP A 28 -10.84 11.05 4.03
N LEU A 29 -10.49 10.85 5.31
CA LEU A 29 -9.70 11.81 6.08
C LEU A 29 -8.27 11.99 5.52
N ALA A 30 -7.61 10.92 5.08
CA ALA A 30 -6.30 11.05 4.43
C ALA A 30 -6.36 11.95 3.19
N LEU A 31 -7.40 11.79 2.37
CA LEU A 31 -7.62 12.64 1.19
C LEU A 31 -8.05 14.06 1.57
N GLU A 32 -8.83 14.24 2.64
CA GLU A 32 -9.19 15.57 3.19
C GLU A 32 -7.97 16.34 3.69
N HIS A 33 -6.97 15.65 4.27
CA HIS A 33 -5.68 16.25 4.64
C HIS A 33 -4.84 16.65 3.42
N GLY A 34 -5.18 16.18 2.21
CA GLY A 34 -4.48 16.48 0.97
C GLY A 34 -3.49 15.42 0.50
N CYS A 35 -3.56 14.19 1.02
CA CYS A 35 -2.78 13.08 0.48
C CYS A 35 -3.21 12.73 -0.95
N ASP A 36 -2.27 12.30 -1.79
CA ASP A 36 -2.52 11.81 -3.14
C ASP A 36 -3.26 10.47 -3.16
N GLY A 37 -3.22 9.75 -2.05
CA GLY A 37 -3.84 8.45 -1.90
C GLY A 37 -3.55 7.81 -0.56
N PHE A 38 -3.67 6.49 -0.51
CA PHE A 38 -3.45 5.73 0.70
C PHE A 38 -3.03 4.29 0.42
N GLU A 39 -2.37 3.70 1.41
CA GLU A 39 -2.11 2.28 1.50
C GLU A 39 -3.22 1.61 2.33
N PHE A 40 -3.56 0.36 2.01
CA PHE A 40 -4.48 -0.46 2.78
C PHE A 40 -4.21 -1.96 2.63
N ASP A 41 -4.55 -2.70 3.67
CA ASP A 41 -4.30 -4.14 3.78
C ASP A 41 -5.52 -4.96 3.38
N ILE A 42 -5.32 -6.04 2.62
CA ILE A 42 -6.40 -6.98 2.32
C ILE A 42 -6.10 -8.40 2.78
N ARG A 43 -7.16 -9.09 3.23
CA ARG A 43 -7.15 -10.49 3.63
C ARG A 43 -8.30 -11.26 3.00
N LEU A 44 -8.11 -12.56 2.87
CA LEU A 44 -9.10 -13.48 2.30
C LEU A 44 -10.03 -14.03 3.36
N ALA A 45 -11.33 -13.78 3.21
CA ALA A 45 -12.38 -14.42 4.01
C ALA A 45 -12.69 -15.84 3.50
N ALA A 46 -13.30 -16.68 4.34
CA ALA A 46 -13.61 -18.10 4.02
C ALA A 46 -14.45 -18.32 2.76
N CYS A 47 -15.12 -17.28 2.27
CA CYS A 47 -15.94 -17.34 1.03
C CYS A 47 -15.20 -16.85 -0.21
N GLY A 48 -13.87 -16.64 -0.15
CA GLY A 48 -13.09 -16.11 -1.27
C GLY A 48 -13.16 -14.60 -1.45
N THR A 49 -13.84 -13.87 -0.57
CA THR A 49 -13.99 -12.40 -0.67
C THR A 49 -12.80 -11.69 -0.01
N ALA A 50 -12.19 -10.75 -0.72
CA ALA A 50 -11.17 -9.86 -0.17
C ALA A 50 -11.81 -8.80 0.75
N VAL A 51 -11.35 -8.74 2.00
CA VAL A 51 -11.77 -7.79 3.03
C VAL A 51 -10.60 -6.93 3.47
N VAL A 52 -10.86 -5.66 3.77
CA VAL A 52 -9.83 -4.71 4.20
C VAL A 52 -9.59 -4.85 5.69
N CYS A 53 -8.40 -5.35 6.06
CA CYS A 53 -7.99 -5.53 7.45
C CYS A 53 -6.50 -5.89 7.56
N HIS A 54 -5.77 -5.25 8.46
CA HIS A 54 -4.37 -5.61 8.74
C HIS A 54 -4.26 -6.93 9.49
N ASP A 55 -5.00 -7.08 10.58
CA ASP A 55 -4.85 -8.23 11.48
C ASP A 55 -5.57 -9.48 10.97
N PRO A 56 -5.08 -10.69 11.28
CA PRO A 56 -5.75 -11.94 10.89
C PRO A 56 -7.06 -12.18 11.65
N LYS A 57 -7.37 -11.34 12.64
CA LYS A 57 -8.56 -11.43 13.48
C LYS A 57 -9.18 -10.06 13.72
N VAL A 58 -10.51 -10.03 13.86
CA VAL A 58 -11.27 -8.89 14.35
C VAL A 58 -12.00 -9.34 15.61
N GLY A 59 -11.57 -8.81 16.77
CA GLY A 59 -11.99 -9.33 18.07
C GLY A 59 -11.67 -10.82 18.21
N LYS A 60 -12.71 -11.64 18.40
CA LYS A 60 -12.55 -13.10 18.51
C LYS A 60 -12.67 -13.83 17.16
N THR A 61 -12.99 -13.14 16.08
CA THR A 61 -13.28 -13.74 14.77
C THR A 61 -12.03 -13.80 13.90
N THR A 62 -11.61 -14.99 13.48
CA THR A 62 -10.54 -15.19 12.51
C THR A 62 -11.08 -14.99 11.10
N ILE A 63 -10.51 -14.05 10.33
CA ILE A 63 -10.98 -13.65 8.99
C ILE A 63 -11.04 -14.85 8.04
N ALA A 64 -9.97 -15.65 7.95
CA ALA A 64 -9.89 -16.81 7.07
C ALA A 64 -10.92 -17.94 7.38
N ARG A 65 -11.60 -17.87 8.53
CA ARG A 65 -12.65 -18.83 8.94
C ARG A 65 -14.05 -18.22 8.90
N ALA A 66 -14.17 -16.93 8.69
CA ALA A 66 -15.44 -16.20 8.67
C ALA A 66 -15.87 -15.93 7.23
N ARG A 67 -17.18 -16.03 6.94
CA ARG A 67 -17.72 -15.51 5.69
C ARG A 67 -17.76 -13.98 5.76
N ALA A 68 -17.58 -13.30 4.63
CA ALA A 68 -17.58 -11.85 4.56
C ALA A 68 -18.81 -11.18 5.21
N LYS A 69 -20.01 -11.81 5.12
CA LYS A 69 -21.24 -11.33 5.78
C LYS A 69 -21.19 -11.31 7.31
N GLN A 70 -20.24 -12.04 7.92
CA GLN A 70 -20.01 -12.05 9.37
C GLN A 70 -19.02 -10.97 9.82
N LEU A 71 -18.49 -10.21 8.87
CA LEU A 71 -17.52 -9.13 9.04
C LEU A 71 -18.07 -7.83 8.40
N PRO A 72 -19.31 -7.40 8.74
CA PRO A 72 -19.98 -6.28 8.05
C PRO A 72 -19.29 -4.93 8.27
N GLN A 73 -18.46 -4.82 9.32
CA GLN A 73 -17.70 -3.62 9.65
C GLN A 73 -16.44 -3.44 8.79
N LEU A 74 -15.99 -4.48 8.06
CA LEU A 74 -14.81 -4.39 7.20
C LEU A 74 -15.21 -3.98 5.78
N PRO A 75 -14.56 -2.98 5.17
CA PRO A 75 -14.74 -2.68 3.76
C PRO A 75 -14.38 -3.88 2.88
N ARG A 76 -14.95 -3.97 1.69
CA ARG A 76 -14.55 -4.93 0.65
C ARG A 76 -13.58 -4.27 -0.32
N LEU A 77 -12.69 -5.06 -0.91
CA LEU A 77 -11.76 -4.57 -1.92
C LEU A 77 -12.48 -3.82 -3.04
N ASN A 78 -13.52 -4.42 -3.62
CA ASN A 78 -14.29 -3.83 -4.72
C ASN A 78 -14.89 -2.47 -4.33
N ASP A 79 -15.46 -2.36 -3.12
CA ASP A 79 -16.04 -1.11 -2.63
C ASP A 79 -14.98 0.00 -2.51
N VAL A 80 -13.75 -0.35 -2.07
CA VAL A 80 -12.64 0.60 -1.98
C VAL A 80 -12.17 1.04 -3.36
N ILE A 81 -11.91 0.10 -4.28
CA ILE A 81 -11.44 0.44 -5.63
C ILE A 81 -12.50 1.26 -6.37
N GLN A 82 -13.77 0.87 -6.32
CA GLN A 82 -14.88 1.59 -6.95
C GLN A 82 -15.01 3.02 -6.42
N ARG A 83 -14.87 3.22 -5.10
CA ARG A 83 -15.03 4.53 -4.47
C ARG A 83 -13.83 5.46 -4.69
N TYR A 84 -12.60 4.93 -4.72
CA TYR A 84 -11.39 5.74 -4.68
C TYR A 84 -10.51 5.66 -5.92
N GLY A 85 -10.63 4.63 -6.74
CA GLY A 85 -9.74 4.42 -7.89
C GLY A 85 -9.71 5.54 -8.92
N HIS A 86 -10.75 6.38 -8.98
CA HIS A 86 -10.80 7.54 -9.87
C HIS A 86 -10.23 8.83 -9.27
N ARG A 87 -9.90 8.86 -7.96
CA ARG A 87 -9.49 10.08 -7.26
C ARG A 87 -8.29 9.94 -6.33
N ALA A 88 -7.74 8.74 -6.20
CA ALA A 88 -6.62 8.48 -5.30
C ALA A 88 -5.66 7.44 -5.88
N PHE A 89 -4.36 7.57 -5.59
CA PHE A 89 -3.40 6.49 -5.77
C PHE A 89 -3.63 5.41 -4.71
N LEU A 90 -3.66 4.14 -5.12
CA LEU A 90 -3.94 3.01 -4.23
C LEU A 90 -2.72 2.09 -4.09
N ASN A 91 -2.19 1.95 -2.87
CA ASN A 91 -1.26 0.86 -2.54
C ASN A 91 -2.04 -0.26 -1.84
N ILE A 92 -2.21 -1.39 -2.53
CA ILE A 92 -3.04 -2.52 -2.10
C ILE A 92 -2.13 -3.63 -1.58
N GLU A 93 -1.99 -3.76 -0.24
CA GLU A 93 -1.14 -4.79 0.36
C GLU A 93 -1.88 -6.14 0.50
N LEU A 94 -1.35 -7.19 -0.15
CA LEU A 94 -1.81 -8.56 0.03
C LEU A 94 -1.11 -9.20 1.24
N LYS A 95 -1.88 -9.39 2.33
CA LYS A 95 -1.35 -9.99 3.59
C LYS A 95 -1.24 -11.50 3.54
N VAL A 96 -1.85 -12.15 2.55
CA VAL A 96 -1.91 -13.62 2.42
C VAL A 96 -1.88 -14.01 0.95
N LYS A 97 -1.52 -15.25 0.66
CA LYS A 97 -1.65 -15.87 -0.67
C LYS A 97 -3.12 -16.10 -1.04
N ASP A 98 -3.37 -16.47 -2.28
CA ASP A 98 -4.68 -16.80 -2.85
C ASP A 98 -5.63 -15.59 -3.00
N LEU A 99 -5.12 -14.37 -2.92
CA LEU A 99 -5.82 -13.10 -3.18
C LEU A 99 -5.64 -12.59 -4.61
N GLU A 100 -4.66 -13.12 -5.32
CA GLU A 100 -4.16 -12.57 -6.59
C GLU A 100 -5.27 -12.54 -7.65
N ALA A 101 -6.05 -13.61 -7.79
CA ALA A 101 -7.15 -13.67 -8.75
C ALA A 101 -8.28 -12.67 -8.43
N GLU A 102 -8.62 -12.53 -7.15
CA GLU A 102 -9.66 -11.60 -6.67
C GLU A 102 -9.25 -10.14 -6.93
N VAL A 103 -7.97 -9.80 -6.64
CA VAL A 103 -7.43 -8.45 -6.88
C VAL A 103 -7.41 -8.12 -8.37
N LEU A 104 -6.93 -9.05 -9.21
CA LEU A 104 -6.88 -8.84 -10.66
C LEU A 104 -8.28 -8.67 -11.25
N ALA A 105 -9.26 -9.44 -10.76
CA ALA A 105 -10.67 -9.30 -11.19
C ALA A 105 -11.23 -7.93 -10.79
N ALA A 106 -11.00 -7.49 -9.55
CA ALA A 106 -11.45 -6.19 -9.05
C ALA A 106 -10.84 -5.01 -9.83
N LEU A 107 -9.51 -5.06 -10.12
CA LEU A 107 -8.82 -4.06 -10.93
C LEU A 107 -9.30 -4.04 -12.39
N GLY A 108 -9.67 -5.21 -12.94
CA GLY A 108 -10.23 -5.31 -14.28
C GLY A 108 -11.66 -4.76 -14.38
N GLU A 109 -12.47 -4.92 -13.33
CA GLU A 109 -13.84 -4.40 -13.24
C GLU A 109 -13.88 -2.89 -12.99
N PHE A 110 -12.99 -2.39 -12.12
CA PHE A 110 -12.90 -0.98 -11.71
C PHE A 110 -11.46 -0.46 -11.88
N PRO A 111 -10.96 -0.23 -13.11
CA PRO A 111 -9.56 0.16 -13.32
C PRO A 111 -9.27 1.53 -12.70
N PRO A 112 -8.30 1.63 -11.75
CA PRO A 112 -7.93 2.90 -11.14
C PRO A 112 -7.27 3.84 -12.16
N THR A 113 -7.68 5.13 -12.15
CA THR A 113 -7.17 6.14 -13.10
C THR A 113 -6.12 7.07 -12.51
N GLN A 114 -5.93 7.06 -11.18
CA GLN A 114 -4.90 7.84 -10.48
C GLN A 114 -3.63 7.02 -10.19
N GLY A 115 -3.56 5.79 -10.70
CA GLY A 115 -2.47 4.88 -10.47
C GLY A 115 -2.70 3.97 -9.25
N TYR A 116 -1.94 2.88 -9.22
CA TYR A 116 -1.97 1.92 -8.12
C TYR A 116 -0.72 1.05 -8.13
N VAL A 117 -0.50 0.36 -7.03
CA VAL A 117 0.44 -0.76 -6.91
C VAL A 117 -0.19 -1.85 -6.05
N VAL A 118 -0.04 -3.11 -6.47
CA VAL A 118 -0.37 -4.28 -5.66
C VAL A 118 0.90 -4.76 -4.99
N SER A 119 0.94 -4.74 -3.68
CA SER A 119 2.17 -5.00 -2.92
C SER A 119 2.03 -6.15 -1.94
N SER A 120 3.15 -6.77 -1.57
CA SER A 120 3.19 -7.81 -0.54
C SER A 120 4.58 -7.94 0.07
N PHE A 121 4.64 -8.42 1.32
CA PHE A 121 5.88 -8.96 1.94
C PHE A 121 6.23 -10.36 1.43
N ILE A 122 5.33 -11.04 0.74
CA ILE A 122 5.44 -12.46 0.36
C ILE A 122 5.93 -12.57 -1.07
N PRO A 123 7.19 -13.01 -1.33
CA PRO A 123 7.72 -13.12 -2.69
C PRO A 123 6.88 -14.01 -3.61
N ASP A 124 6.27 -15.09 -3.09
CA ASP A 124 5.44 -15.98 -3.90
C ASP A 124 4.18 -15.27 -4.43
N VAL A 125 3.61 -14.31 -3.68
CA VAL A 125 2.48 -13.46 -4.13
C VAL A 125 2.92 -12.59 -5.30
N VAL A 126 4.10 -11.97 -5.19
CA VAL A 126 4.70 -11.14 -6.27
C VAL A 126 4.89 -11.97 -7.54
N MET A 127 5.46 -13.16 -7.42
CA MET A 127 5.68 -14.08 -8.54
C MET A 127 4.37 -14.55 -9.19
N ASP A 128 3.33 -14.83 -8.38
CA ASP A 128 2.03 -15.29 -8.88
C ASP A 128 1.25 -14.16 -9.58
N LEU A 129 1.33 -12.92 -9.07
CA LEU A 129 0.77 -11.74 -9.73
C LEU A 129 1.37 -11.54 -11.12
N GLU A 130 2.70 -11.55 -11.25
CA GLU A 130 3.40 -11.40 -12.53
C GLU A 130 3.04 -12.51 -13.50
N ALA A 131 3.00 -13.77 -13.03
CA ALA A 131 2.61 -14.91 -13.87
C ALA A 131 1.17 -14.80 -14.42
N ARG A 132 0.29 -14.08 -13.72
CA ARG A 132 -1.13 -13.91 -14.13
C ARG A 132 -1.37 -12.66 -14.96
N SER A 133 -0.58 -11.60 -14.79
CA SER A 133 -0.81 -10.32 -15.48
C SER A 133 0.47 -9.50 -15.59
N SER A 134 0.87 -9.19 -16.81
CA SER A 134 1.99 -8.29 -17.11
C SER A 134 1.62 -6.79 -17.09
N SER A 135 0.36 -6.45 -16.77
CA SER A 135 -0.13 -5.05 -16.79
C SER A 135 -0.40 -4.49 -15.40
N VAL A 136 -0.30 -5.30 -14.36
CA VAL A 136 -0.48 -4.87 -12.97
C VAL A 136 0.84 -4.36 -12.40
N ALA A 137 0.86 -3.15 -11.86
CA ALA A 137 2.02 -2.64 -11.16
C ALA A 137 2.22 -3.40 -9.84
N ILE A 138 3.39 -4.02 -9.65
CA ILE A 138 3.68 -4.92 -8.54
C ILE A 138 4.76 -4.32 -7.63
N GLY A 139 4.58 -4.44 -6.31
CA GLY A 139 5.53 -3.99 -5.30
C GLY A 139 5.96 -5.07 -4.32
N ILE A 140 7.26 -5.08 -3.96
CA ILE A 140 7.77 -5.89 -2.84
C ILE A 140 7.99 -5.02 -1.61
N ILE A 141 7.37 -5.39 -0.49
CA ILE A 141 7.54 -4.69 0.78
C ILE A 141 8.69 -5.34 1.56
N CYS A 142 9.57 -4.51 2.12
CA CYS A 142 10.76 -4.96 2.85
C CYS A 142 10.87 -4.26 4.21
N GLU A 143 10.96 -5.04 5.29
CA GLU A 143 11.17 -4.56 6.65
C GLU A 143 12.60 -4.80 7.15
N THR A 144 13.30 -5.75 6.54
CA THR A 144 14.66 -6.14 6.93
C THR A 144 15.63 -6.07 5.76
N ALA A 145 16.92 -5.89 6.07
CA ALA A 145 17.98 -5.91 5.05
C ALA A 145 18.02 -7.22 4.25
N ALA A 146 17.68 -8.35 4.89
CA ALA A 146 17.63 -9.65 4.21
C ALA A 146 16.47 -9.75 3.19
N GLN A 147 15.34 -9.13 3.47
CA GLN A 147 14.23 -9.02 2.50
C GLN A 147 14.62 -8.06 1.39
N LEU A 148 15.15 -6.89 1.73
CA LEU A 148 15.58 -5.87 0.77
C LEU A 148 16.62 -6.43 -0.21
N ALA A 149 17.62 -7.19 0.24
CA ALA A 149 18.65 -7.75 -0.63
C ALA A 149 18.12 -8.62 -1.78
N ARG A 150 16.86 -9.03 -1.75
CA ARG A 150 16.25 -9.94 -2.73
C ARG A 150 15.43 -9.23 -3.81
N TRP A 151 15.20 -7.93 -3.73
CA TRP A 151 14.32 -7.22 -4.67
C TRP A 151 14.73 -7.39 -6.15
N ARG A 152 16.05 -7.46 -6.43
CA ARG A 152 16.57 -7.67 -7.79
C ARG A 152 16.23 -9.04 -8.41
N LEU A 153 15.78 -9.98 -7.60
CA LEU A 153 15.41 -11.33 -8.01
C LEU A 153 13.91 -11.47 -8.30
N LEU A 154 13.15 -10.39 -8.11
CA LEU A 154 11.69 -10.39 -8.20
C LEU A 154 11.24 -9.49 -9.36
N PRO A 155 10.19 -9.88 -10.09
CA PRO A 155 9.59 -9.07 -11.15
C PRO A 155 8.70 -7.99 -10.53
N VAL A 156 9.27 -6.85 -10.15
CA VAL A 156 8.55 -5.76 -9.49
C VAL A 156 8.74 -4.44 -10.22
N ASP A 157 7.76 -3.55 -10.10
CA ASP A 157 7.82 -2.15 -10.54
C ASP A 157 8.18 -1.23 -9.38
N TYR A 158 7.88 -1.66 -8.13
CA TYR A 158 8.11 -0.90 -6.92
C TYR A 158 8.89 -1.69 -5.88
N VAL A 159 9.87 -1.05 -5.26
CA VAL A 159 10.49 -1.52 -4.01
C VAL A 159 9.94 -0.65 -2.87
N ILE A 160 9.42 -1.29 -1.81
CA ILE A 160 8.71 -0.59 -0.73
C ILE A 160 9.41 -0.89 0.61
N PRO A 161 10.59 -0.29 0.88
CA PRO A 161 11.37 -0.56 2.08
C PRO A 161 10.86 0.24 3.28
N HIS A 162 11.05 -0.33 4.48
CA HIS A 162 10.97 0.43 5.73
C HIS A 162 12.03 1.55 5.74
N GLN A 163 11.70 2.73 6.27
CA GLN A 163 12.56 3.92 6.25
C GLN A 163 13.97 3.70 6.81
N SER A 164 14.13 2.79 7.78
CA SER A 164 15.44 2.50 8.37
C SER A 164 16.43 1.78 7.43
N LEU A 165 15.94 1.29 6.29
CA LEU A 165 16.74 0.60 5.26
C LEU A 165 17.14 1.53 4.12
N VAL A 166 16.60 2.76 4.09
CA VAL A 166 16.74 3.67 2.97
C VAL A 166 17.91 4.63 3.21
N ASP A 167 18.77 4.73 2.21
CA ASP A 167 19.73 5.80 2.05
C ASP A 167 19.70 6.30 0.59
N GLN A 168 20.42 7.38 0.32
CA GLN A 168 20.44 8.00 -1.00
C GLN A 168 21.00 7.06 -2.08
N LEU A 169 21.94 6.19 -1.74
CA LEU A 169 22.54 5.23 -2.67
C LEU A 169 21.51 4.18 -3.09
N LEU A 170 20.71 3.68 -2.15
CA LEU A 170 19.63 2.75 -2.44
C LEU A 170 18.58 3.36 -3.38
N VAL A 171 18.19 4.63 -3.16
CA VAL A 171 17.23 5.33 -4.03
C VAL A 171 17.76 5.38 -5.47
N HIS A 172 19.02 5.80 -5.66
CA HIS A 172 19.67 5.81 -6.97
C HIS A 172 19.71 4.43 -7.62
N ASP A 173 20.08 3.42 -6.85
CA ASP A 173 20.22 2.04 -7.31
C ASP A 173 18.90 1.43 -7.81
N ILE A 174 17.80 1.75 -7.12
CA ILE A 174 16.44 1.35 -7.54
C ILE A 174 16.03 2.10 -8.82
N HIS A 175 16.26 3.41 -8.89
CA HIS A 175 15.96 4.22 -10.09
C HIS A 175 16.80 3.81 -11.29
N ASP A 176 18.10 3.55 -11.12
CA ASP A 176 18.98 3.06 -12.19
C ASP A 176 18.54 1.70 -12.75
N SER A 177 17.80 0.93 -11.95
CA SER A 177 17.16 -0.33 -12.37
C SER A 177 15.82 -0.13 -13.06
N GLY A 178 15.36 1.11 -13.25
CA GLY A 178 14.07 1.46 -13.87
C GLY A 178 12.86 1.27 -12.97
N LEU A 179 13.07 1.08 -11.66
CA LEU A 179 12.02 0.83 -10.67
C LEU A 179 11.71 2.10 -9.86
N ARG A 180 10.61 2.07 -9.13
CA ARG A 180 10.16 3.14 -8.22
C ARG A 180 10.32 2.71 -6.78
N ILE A 181 10.41 3.70 -5.87
CA ILE A 181 10.54 3.48 -4.43
C ILE A 181 9.45 4.21 -3.65
N LEU A 182 8.66 3.45 -2.86
CA LEU A 182 7.77 4.00 -1.83
C LEU A 182 8.35 3.67 -0.46
N VAL A 183 8.37 4.61 0.47
CA VAL A 183 9.00 4.40 1.78
C VAL A 183 7.96 4.42 2.89
N TRP A 184 8.01 3.45 3.81
CA TRP A 184 7.09 3.30 4.96
C TRP A 184 7.85 3.04 6.26
N THR A 185 7.36 3.28 7.47
CA THR A 185 6.36 4.29 7.77
C THR A 185 7.11 5.52 8.25
N VAL A 186 6.92 6.65 7.60
CA VAL A 186 7.68 7.88 7.87
C VAL A 186 6.78 8.87 8.60
N ASN A 187 7.03 9.11 9.90
CA ASN A 187 6.09 9.83 10.75
C ASN A 187 6.64 11.16 11.32
N ASP A 188 7.93 11.42 11.18
CA ASP A 188 8.54 12.67 11.65
C ASP A 188 8.99 13.57 10.49
N THR A 189 8.93 14.88 10.72
CA THR A 189 9.23 15.93 9.73
C THR A 189 10.63 15.81 9.14
N GLU A 190 11.65 15.49 9.96
CA GLU A 190 13.04 15.40 9.50
C GLU A 190 13.20 14.23 8.51
N SER A 191 12.64 13.07 8.84
CA SER A 191 12.64 11.90 7.96
C SER A 191 11.83 12.15 6.68
N MET A 192 10.67 12.82 6.74
CA MET A 192 9.88 13.21 5.56
C MET A 192 10.71 14.06 4.59
N LEU A 193 11.32 15.13 5.09
CA LEU A 193 12.19 16.01 4.28
C LEU A 193 13.41 15.26 3.72
N ARG A 194 14.01 14.39 4.51
CA ARG A 194 15.16 13.58 4.10
C ARG A 194 14.80 12.64 2.94
N MET A 195 13.69 11.90 3.04
CA MET A 195 13.23 11.00 1.98
C MET A 195 12.88 11.78 0.70
N ALA A 196 12.17 12.89 0.81
CA ALA A 196 11.85 13.75 -0.32
C ALA A 196 13.12 14.31 -0.99
N ASN A 197 14.11 14.74 -0.21
CA ASN A 197 15.40 15.24 -0.73
C ASN A 197 16.23 14.14 -1.41
N TRP A 198 16.09 12.89 -1.02
CA TRP A 198 16.73 11.76 -1.69
C TRP A 198 15.99 11.36 -2.98
N GLY A 199 14.79 11.91 -3.21
CA GLY A 199 14.04 11.73 -4.44
C GLY A 199 13.22 10.44 -4.48
N VAL A 200 12.71 9.95 -3.33
CA VAL A 200 11.79 8.80 -3.33
C VAL A 200 10.50 9.13 -4.08
N ASP A 201 9.87 8.14 -4.71
CA ASP A 201 8.65 8.33 -5.51
C ASP A 201 7.39 8.47 -4.67
N GLY A 202 7.43 8.03 -3.39
CA GLY A 202 6.31 8.24 -2.48
C GLY A 202 6.67 7.93 -1.03
N ILE A 203 5.90 8.52 -0.14
CA ILE A 203 6.05 8.41 1.33
C ILE A 203 4.73 7.95 1.92
N ILE A 204 4.77 6.86 2.68
CA ILE A 204 3.63 6.29 3.40
C ILE A 204 3.76 6.65 4.88
N SER A 205 2.75 7.34 5.44
CA SER A 205 2.78 7.87 6.80
C SER A 205 1.48 7.60 7.57
N ASP A 206 1.61 7.38 8.89
CA ASP A 206 0.48 7.42 9.82
C ASP A 206 -0.01 8.86 10.05
N GLU A 207 0.91 9.85 9.92
CA GLU A 207 0.74 11.26 10.26
C GLU A 207 0.40 12.09 9.00
N THR A 208 -0.75 11.82 8.41
CA THR A 208 -1.14 12.37 7.09
C THR A 208 -1.20 13.90 7.04
N GLU A 209 -1.72 14.55 8.08
CA GLU A 209 -1.76 16.02 8.17
C GLU A 209 -0.35 16.61 8.21
N ARG A 210 0.54 16.02 9.04
CA ARG A 210 1.95 16.41 9.13
C ARG A 210 2.68 16.19 7.82
N LEU A 211 2.44 15.04 7.15
CA LEU A 211 3.06 14.70 5.88
C LEU A 211 2.77 15.76 4.82
N VAL A 212 1.50 16.09 4.65
CA VAL A 212 1.06 17.11 3.68
C VAL A 212 1.62 18.48 4.06
N HIS A 213 1.48 18.92 5.33
CA HIS A 213 2.01 20.21 5.78
C HIS A 213 3.54 20.35 5.59
N THR A 214 4.27 19.25 5.67
CA THR A 214 5.74 19.25 5.53
C THR A 214 6.20 19.34 4.08
N LEU A 215 5.46 18.76 3.14
CA LEU A 215 5.94 18.52 1.76
C LEU A 215 5.13 19.25 0.66
N SER A 216 4.09 20.00 1.03
CA SER A 216 3.25 20.81 0.10
C SER A 216 3.72 22.23 -0.06
#